data_bfb2310e3cc69a87bef2bb3c512db28b
#
_entry.id   bfb2310e3cc69a87bef2bb3c512db28b
#
_cell.length_a   1.000
_cell.length_b   1.000
_cell.length_c   1.000
_cell.angle_alpha   90.00
_cell.angle_beta   90.00
_cell.angle_gamma   90.00
#
_symmetry.space_group_name_H-M   'P 1'
#
loop_
_entity.id
_entity.type
_entity.pdbx_description
1 polymer ?
#
loop_
_entity_poly.entity_id
_entity_poly.type
_entity_poly.pdbx_seq_one_letter_code
_entity_poly.pdbx_strand_id
1 'polypeptide(L)'
;FQLYSAEFDKVIGTYYTDANGELEIKNLRTGDYSLIETKTNKWYNIADDTDIKVEWNLTKELQIENELKKGQIKVIKVDKDNNEVKLKGVKFNVLDKDGKVLETIVTDKNGEAKTSKYPIRDFQELKIQEVETLENYALDDEVHTIKLEENQIKNITFENEKIKGKIKIVKTSEDDNIINGKKAGDPIADVKFAIYDKDHKLVQEITTDEKGIAISDTLLKGKYFIK
;
A
#
# COMPACT_ATOMS: atom_id res chain seq x y z
N PHE A 1 23.09 -26.03 -17.99
CA PHE A 1 23.07 -25.36 -19.30
C PHE A 1 22.91 -26.38 -20.42
N GLN A 2 22.28 -25.98 -21.51
CA GLN A 2 22.28 -26.66 -22.79
C GLN A 2 23.08 -25.85 -23.80
N LEU A 3 23.87 -26.55 -24.64
CA LEU A 3 24.60 -25.92 -25.73
C LEU A 3 23.85 -26.24 -27.04
N TYR A 4 23.32 -25.22 -27.69
CA TYR A 4 22.71 -25.31 -29.01
C TYR A 4 23.73 -24.93 -30.06
N SER A 5 23.78 -25.69 -31.15
CA SER A 5 24.64 -25.41 -32.30
C SER A 5 23.82 -24.88 -33.48
N ALA A 6 24.14 -23.70 -33.96
CA ALA A 6 23.48 -23.12 -35.12
C ALA A 6 23.78 -23.92 -36.42
N GLU A 7 24.97 -24.51 -36.54
CA GLU A 7 25.32 -25.34 -37.70
C GLU A 7 24.44 -26.60 -37.80
N PHE A 8 24.16 -27.26 -36.68
CA PHE A 8 23.39 -28.51 -36.65
C PHE A 8 21.92 -28.32 -36.32
N ASP A 9 21.48 -27.11 -36.05
CA ASP A 9 20.12 -26.73 -35.66
C ASP A 9 19.56 -27.60 -34.51
N LYS A 10 20.40 -27.84 -33.48
CA LYS A 10 20.05 -28.69 -32.34
C LYS A 10 20.88 -28.45 -31.11
N VAL A 11 20.35 -28.87 -29.95
CA VAL A 11 21.13 -29.03 -28.72
C VAL A 11 22.13 -30.15 -28.89
N ILE A 12 23.40 -29.88 -28.67
CA ILE A 12 24.51 -30.82 -28.82
C ILE A 12 25.07 -31.33 -27.48
N GLY A 13 24.68 -30.74 -26.36
CA GLY A 13 25.07 -31.20 -25.04
C GLY A 13 24.31 -30.50 -23.90
N THR A 14 24.32 -31.18 -22.75
CA THR A 14 23.82 -30.63 -21.46
C THR A 14 24.99 -30.66 -20.47
N TYR A 15 25.22 -29.55 -19.81
CA TYR A 15 26.40 -29.33 -18.96
C TYR A 15 25.95 -28.74 -17.61
N TYR A 16 26.73 -28.95 -16.57
CA TYR A 16 26.46 -28.51 -15.22
C TYR A 16 27.64 -27.72 -14.69
N THR A 17 27.39 -26.65 -13.98
CA THR A 17 28.41 -25.92 -13.23
C THR A 17 28.89 -26.76 -12.05
N ASP A 18 30.13 -26.62 -11.68
CA ASP A 18 30.72 -27.19 -10.47
C ASP A 18 30.33 -26.41 -9.20
N ALA A 19 30.93 -26.73 -8.06
CA ALA A 19 30.68 -26.08 -6.78
C ALA A 19 31.11 -24.59 -6.74
N ASN A 20 31.99 -24.18 -7.63
CA ASN A 20 32.46 -22.79 -7.77
C ASN A 20 31.64 -22.00 -8.76
N GLY A 21 30.63 -22.63 -9.40
CA GLY A 21 29.82 -22.04 -10.47
C GLY A 21 30.51 -22.04 -11.82
N GLU A 22 31.58 -22.80 -11.99
CA GLU A 22 32.37 -22.87 -13.24
C GLU A 22 31.90 -24.03 -14.12
N LEU A 23 31.94 -23.82 -15.43
CA LEU A 23 31.64 -24.81 -16.47
C LEU A 23 32.67 -24.67 -17.61
N GLU A 24 33.35 -25.74 -17.93
CA GLU A 24 34.27 -25.79 -19.07
C GLU A 24 33.75 -26.77 -20.13
N ILE A 25 33.60 -26.29 -21.37
CA ILE A 25 33.21 -27.10 -22.53
C ILE A 25 34.39 -27.18 -23.48
N LYS A 26 34.92 -28.39 -23.70
CA LYS A 26 36.11 -28.64 -24.49
C LYS A 26 35.79 -29.21 -25.88
N ASN A 27 36.73 -29.07 -26.78
CA ASN A 27 36.72 -29.71 -28.11
C ASN A 27 35.52 -29.30 -28.98
N LEU A 28 35.06 -28.06 -28.85
CA LEU A 28 34.09 -27.50 -29.77
C LEU A 28 34.72 -27.20 -31.11
N ARG A 29 33.96 -27.45 -32.19
CA ARG A 29 34.32 -26.95 -33.53
C ARG A 29 34.15 -25.43 -33.58
N THR A 30 34.86 -24.78 -34.50
CA THR A 30 34.59 -23.38 -34.82
C THR A 30 33.17 -23.22 -35.34
N GLY A 31 32.46 -22.18 -34.90
CA GLY A 31 31.07 -21.96 -35.30
C GLY A 31 30.30 -21.10 -34.28
N ASP A 32 29.01 -20.95 -34.58
CA ASP A 32 28.09 -20.17 -33.74
C ASP A 32 27.24 -21.12 -32.86
N TYR A 33 27.16 -20.76 -31.60
CA TYR A 33 26.45 -21.53 -30.57
C TYR A 33 25.62 -20.58 -29.70
N SER A 34 24.60 -21.13 -29.03
CA SER A 34 23.88 -20.45 -27.96
C SER A 34 23.91 -21.30 -26.67
N LEU A 35 24.33 -20.69 -25.57
CA LEU A 35 24.32 -21.32 -24.26
C LEU A 35 23.00 -20.96 -23.57
N ILE A 36 22.20 -21.96 -23.28
CA ILE A 36 20.84 -21.84 -22.73
C ILE A 36 20.85 -22.33 -21.29
N GLU A 37 20.53 -21.47 -20.33
CA GLU A 37 20.35 -21.88 -18.96
C GLU A 37 18.96 -22.54 -18.79
N THR A 38 18.94 -23.83 -18.45
CA THR A 38 17.68 -24.59 -18.29
C THR A 38 17.24 -24.74 -16.84
N LYS A 39 18.14 -24.47 -15.89
CA LYS A 39 17.87 -24.58 -14.45
C LYS A 39 18.85 -23.73 -13.67
N THR A 40 18.35 -23.01 -12.70
CA THR A 40 19.14 -22.26 -11.72
C THR A 40 18.69 -22.56 -10.31
N ASN A 41 19.30 -21.92 -9.30
CA ASN A 41 18.85 -21.99 -7.93
C ASN A 41 17.45 -21.35 -7.80
N LYS A 42 16.59 -21.90 -6.94
CA LYS A 42 15.19 -21.50 -6.74
C LYS A 42 14.98 -20.00 -6.47
N TRP A 43 16.00 -19.31 -5.98
CA TRP A 43 15.94 -17.88 -5.62
C TRP A 43 16.26 -16.92 -6.76
N TYR A 44 16.70 -17.46 -7.91
CA TYR A 44 17.13 -16.66 -9.06
C TYR A 44 16.23 -16.92 -10.26
N ASN A 45 16.17 -15.93 -11.13
CA ASN A 45 15.62 -16.07 -12.48
C ASN A 45 16.62 -16.81 -13.35
N ILE A 46 16.13 -17.60 -14.31
CA ILE A 46 16.96 -18.15 -15.38
C ILE A 46 17.53 -16.99 -16.19
N ALA A 47 18.81 -17.03 -16.51
CA ALA A 47 19.46 -16.02 -17.35
C ALA A 47 18.99 -16.15 -18.81
N ASP A 48 19.07 -15.06 -19.55
CA ASP A 48 18.83 -15.05 -21.00
C ASP A 48 19.85 -15.89 -21.72
N ASP A 49 19.47 -16.42 -22.89
CA ASP A 49 20.35 -17.18 -23.76
C ASP A 49 21.54 -16.33 -24.18
N THR A 50 22.74 -16.95 -24.20
CA THR A 50 23.96 -16.24 -24.53
C THR A 50 24.55 -16.82 -25.83
N ASP A 51 24.63 -16.00 -26.86
CA ASP A 51 25.24 -16.37 -28.13
C ASP A 51 26.78 -16.35 -28.04
N ILE A 52 27.40 -17.38 -28.57
CA ILE A 52 28.85 -17.60 -28.49
C ILE A 52 29.38 -17.91 -29.88
N LYS A 53 30.41 -17.20 -30.29
CA LYS A 53 31.21 -17.56 -31.45
C LYS A 53 32.51 -18.26 -31.00
N VAL A 54 32.66 -19.50 -31.39
CA VAL A 54 33.86 -20.29 -31.13
C VAL A 54 34.84 -20.16 -32.32
N GLU A 55 36.05 -19.70 -32.04
CA GLU A 55 37.07 -19.46 -33.01
C GLU A 55 38.24 -20.45 -32.84
N TRP A 56 39.06 -20.63 -33.89
CA TRP A 56 40.16 -21.59 -33.91
C TRP A 56 41.20 -21.24 -32.83
N ASN A 57 41.54 -22.23 -32.01
CA ASN A 57 42.59 -22.17 -30.98
C ASN A 57 42.44 -21.03 -29.97
N LEU A 58 41.18 -20.56 -29.71
CA LEU A 58 40.88 -19.55 -28.72
C LEU A 58 39.95 -20.14 -27.63
N THR A 59 40.22 -19.77 -26.39
CA THR A 59 39.30 -20.00 -25.28
C THR A 59 38.43 -18.78 -25.12
N LYS A 60 37.10 -18.96 -25.13
CA LYS A 60 36.11 -17.91 -24.84
C LYS A 60 35.67 -18.03 -23.40
N GLU A 61 35.95 -16.99 -22.62
CA GLU A 61 35.44 -16.87 -21.26
C GLU A 61 34.14 -16.03 -21.24
N LEU A 62 33.15 -16.46 -20.47
CA LEU A 62 31.87 -15.81 -20.32
C LEU A 62 31.51 -15.76 -18.84
N GLN A 63 30.97 -14.63 -18.42
CA GLN A 63 30.32 -14.48 -17.12
C GLN A 63 28.82 -14.36 -17.35
N ILE A 64 28.02 -15.26 -16.74
CA ILE A 64 26.59 -15.27 -16.82
C ILE A 64 26.05 -14.99 -15.42
N GLU A 65 25.25 -13.95 -15.28
CA GLU A 65 24.68 -13.50 -14.00
C GLU A 65 23.19 -13.82 -13.93
N ASN A 66 22.76 -14.35 -12.79
CA ASN A 66 21.34 -14.56 -12.51
C ASN A 66 20.83 -13.47 -11.58
N GLU A 67 19.70 -12.88 -11.93
CA GLU A 67 19.01 -11.95 -11.05
C GLU A 67 18.23 -12.68 -9.96
N LEU A 68 18.28 -12.16 -8.73
CA LEU A 68 17.39 -12.61 -7.65
C LEU A 68 15.94 -12.36 -8.03
N LYS A 69 15.08 -13.33 -7.78
CA LYS A 69 13.63 -13.15 -7.83
C LYS A 69 13.20 -12.14 -6.77
N LYS A 70 12.41 -11.16 -7.17
CA LYS A 70 11.97 -10.05 -6.32
C LYS A 70 10.46 -9.96 -6.30
N GLY A 71 9.90 -9.51 -5.19
CA GLY A 71 8.50 -9.14 -5.06
C GLY A 71 8.35 -7.65 -4.74
N GLN A 72 7.18 -7.10 -5.00
CA GLN A 72 6.84 -5.72 -4.74
C GLN A 72 5.40 -5.62 -4.23
N ILE A 73 5.11 -4.66 -3.34
CA ILE A 73 3.76 -4.35 -2.90
C ILE A 73 3.35 -3.00 -3.48
N LYS A 74 2.10 -2.93 -3.95
CA LYS A 74 1.42 -1.68 -4.28
C LYS A 74 0.27 -1.48 -3.29
N VAL A 75 0.36 -0.43 -2.51
CA VAL A 75 -0.70 0.07 -1.63
C VAL A 75 -1.65 0.92 -2.46
N ILE A 76 -2.96 0.73 -2.26
CA ILE A 76 -4.03 1.57 -2.80
C ILE A 76 -4.82 2.09 -1.61
N LYS A 77 -4.84 3.41 -1.41
CA LYS A 77 -5.51 4.06 -0.28
C LYS A 77 -6.78 4.76 -0.71
N VAL A 78 -7.89 4.42 -0.07
CA VAL A 78 -9.22 4.91 -0.42
C VAL A 78 -10.02 5.35 0.82
N ASP A 79 -11.08 6.11 0.57
CA ASP A 79 -12.12 6.43 1.54
C ASP A 79 -13.02 5.20 1.77
N LYS A 80 -13.28 4.86 3.03
CA LYS A 80 -14.10 3.69 3.41
C LYS A 80 -15.57 3.81 2.97
N ASP A 81 -16.11 5.02 2.98
CA ASP A 81 -17.51 5.27 2.60
C ASP A 81 -17.67 5.34 1.06
N ASN A 82 -16.57 5.63 0.32
CA ASN A 82 -16.56 5.71 -1.15
C ASN A 82 -15.17 5.37 -1.71
N ASN A 83 -14.97 4.16 -2.16
CA ASN A 83 -13.70 3.64 -2.68
C ASN A 83 -13.23 4.31 -4.00
N GLU A 84 -14.06 5.13 -4.64
CA GLU A 84 -13.65 5.95 -5.79
C GLU A 84 -12.81 7.15 -5.34
N VAL A 85 -12.98 7.60 -4.09
CA VAL A 85 -12.18 8.68 -3.50
C VAL A 85 -10.82 8.16 -3.09
N LYS A 86 -9.79 8.58 -3.83
CA LYS A 86 -8.40 8.19 -3.62
C LYS A 86 -7.71 9.16 -2.65
N LEU A 87 -7.02 8.61 -1.65
CA LEU A 87 -6.40 9.41 -0.59
C LEU A 87 -4.91 9.60 -0.89
N LYS A 88 -4.57 10.82 -1.33
CA LYS A 88 -3.19 11.25 -1.61
C LYS A 88 -2.50 11.72 -0.32
N GLY A 89 -1.21 11.40 -0.16
CA GLY A 89 -0.36 11.94 0.91
C GLY A 89 -0.38 11.13 2.19
N VAL A 90 -1.02 9.96 2.19
CA VAL A 90 -0.99 9.00 3.30
C VAL A 90 0.34 8.29 3.32
N LYS A 91 0.97 8.20 4.52
CA LYS A 91 2.29 7.58 4.69
C LYS A 91 2.19 6.20 5.31
N PHE A 92 2.96 5.28 4.76
CA PHE A 92 3.09 3.91 5.24
C PHE A 92 4.56 3.57 5.50
N ASN A 93 4.84 2.96 6.64
CA ASN A 93 6.09 2.28 6.87
C ASN A 93 6.03 0.87 6.30
N VAL A 94 7.08 0.49 5.61
CA VAL A 94 7.36 -0.87 5.17
C VAL A 94 8.36 -1.45 6.15
N LEU A 95 8.00 -2.56 6.81
CA LEU A 95 8.82 -3.16 7.84
C LEU A 95 9.18 -4.60 7.46
N ASP A 96 10.31 -5.08 7.96
CA ASP A 96 10.66 -6.49 7.90
C ASP A 96 9.86 -7.33 8.92
N LYS A 97 10.12 -8.63 8.95
CA LYS A 97 9.47 -9.58 9.87
C LYS A 97 9.67 -9.22 11.35
N ASP A 98 10.78 -8.57 11.69
CA ASP A 98 11.17 -8.20 13.06
C ASP A 98 10.65 -6.81 13.46
N GLY A 99 9.97 -6.10 12.54
CA GLY A 99 9.40 -4.77 12.78
C GLY A 99 10.36 -3.62 12.55
N LYS A 100 11.52 -3.85 11.94
CA LYS A 100 12.44 -2.79 11.53
C LYS A 100 11.91 -2.10 10.28
N VAL A 101 11.85 -0.78 10.31
CA VAL A 101 11.47 0.04 9.15
C VAL A 101 12.55 -0.07 8.07
N LEU A 102 12.16 -0.51 6.88
CA LEU A 102 13.00 -0.61 5.70
C LEU A 102 12.90 0.66 4.85
N GLU A 103 11.68 1.17 4.65
CA GLU A 103 11.39 2.40 3.92
C GLU A 103 10.04 2.98 4.36
N THR A 104 9.77 4.23 3.99
CA THR A 104 8.47 4.88 4.11
C THR A 104 7.98 5.25 2.71
N ILE A 105 6.76 4.86 2.38
CA ILE A 105 6.12 5.15 1.10
C ILE A 105 4.94 6.12 1.30
N VAL A 106 4.64 6.94 0.28
CA VAL A 106 3.59 7.96 0.34
C VAL A 106 2.67 7.81 -0.86
N THR A 107 1.35 7.85 -0.63
CA THR A 107 0.37 7.72 -1.71
C THR A 107 0.35 8.95 -2.61
N ASP A 108 0.29 8.71 -3.90
CA ASP A 108 0.21 9.71 -4.96
C ASP A 108 -1.23 10.22 -5.18
N LYS A 109 -1.46 10.99 -6.26
CA LYS A 109 -2.78 11.52 -6.64
C LYS A 109 -3.84 10.45 -6.93
N ASN A 110 -3.42 9.23 -7.23
CA ASN A 110 -4.30 8.09 -7.47
C ASN A 110 -4.52 7.26 -6.19
N GLY A 111 -4.00 7.71 -5.04
CA GLY A 111 -3.99 6.97 -3.79
C GLY A 111 -3.05 5.77 -3.82
N GLU A 112 -2.08 5.72 -4.74
CA GLU A 112 -1.18 4.59 -4.91
C GLU A 112 0.22 4.90 -4.35
N ALA A 113 0.82 3.90 -3.68
CA ALA A 113 2.23 3.89 -3.31
C ALA A 113 2.82 2.51 -3.59
N LYS A 114 4.09 2.46 -4.02
CA LYS A 114 4.80 1.20 -4.29
C LYS A 114 6.03 1.12 -3.41
N THR A 115 6.29 -0.06 -2.90
CA THR A 115 7.55 -0.37 -2.21
C THR A 115 8.70 -0.48 -3.21
N SER A 116 9.92 -0.49 -2.73
CA SER A 116 11.05 -1.05 -3.47
C SER A 116 10.80 -2.52 -3.82
N LYS A 117 11.57 -3.06 -4.77
CA LYS A 117 11.55 -4.49 -5.08
C LYS A 117 12.45 -5.22 -4.08
N TYR A 118 11.89 -6.16 -3.33
CA TYR A 118 12.60 -6.92 -2.30
C TYR A 118 12.92 -8.35 -2.77
N PRO A 119 14.18 -8.82 -2.60
CA PRO A 119 14.53 -10.20 -2.92
C PRO A 119 13.74 -11.20 -2.08
N ILE A 120 13.04 -12.13 -2.73
CA ILE A 120 12.23 -13.17 -2.05
C ILE A 120 13.09 -14.06 -1.15
N ARG A 121 14.37 -14.25 -1.50
CA ARG A 121 15.34 -15.01 -0.69
C ARG A 121 15.45 -14.44 0.72
N ASP A 122 15.47 -13.10 0.84
CA ASP A 122 15.76 -12.38 2.08
C ASP A 122 14.46 -11.90 2.77
N PHE A 123 13.43 -11.62 1.98
CA PHE A 123 12.13 -11.09 2.42
C PHE A 123 11.00 -11.92 1.82
N GLN A 124 10.52 -12.93 2.56
CA GLN A 124 9.36 -13.72 2.12
C GLN A 124 8.04 -13.00 2.37
N GLU A 125 8.03 -12.13 3.37
CA GLU A 125 6.91 -11.27 3.75
C GLU A 125 7.41 -9.90 4.21
N LEU A 126 6.56 -8.90 4.06
CA LEU A 126 6.75 -7.56 4.59
C LEU A 126 5.55 -7.17 5.43
N LYS A 127 5.76 -6.26 6.38
CA LYS A 127 4.67 -5.65 7.14
C LYS A 127 4.46 -4.22 6.64
N ILE A 128 3.20 -3.83 6.47
CA ILE A 128 2.80 -2.48 6.07
C ILE A 128 1.97 -1.88 7.19
N GLN A 129 2.33 -0.69 7.62
CA GLN A 129 1.64 0.06 8.67
C GLN A 129 1.43 1.50 8.23
N GLU A 130 0.19 1.98 8.34
CA GLU A 130 -0.10 3.40 8.16
C GLU A 130 0.43 4.19 9.36
N VAL A 131 1.18 5.27 9.11
CA VAL A 131 1.80 6.07 10.17
C VAL A 131 1.36 7.54 10.14
N GLU A 132 0.80 7.99 9.04
CA GLU A 132 0.25 9.34 8.91
C GLU A 132 -0.88 9.33 7.88
N THR A 133 -2.00 9.94 8.24
CA THR A 133 -3.16 10.09 7.35
C THR A 133 -3.57 11.55 7.18
N LEU A 134 -4.64 11.80 6.42
CA LEU A 134 -5.19 13.12 6.21
C LEU A 134 -5.95 13.60 7.45
N GLU A 135 -5.97 14.91 7.69
CA GLU A 135 -6.55 15.54 8.88
C GLU A 135 -7.99 15.13 9.20
N ASN A 136 -8.78 14.84 8.17
CA ASN A 136 -10.21 14.50 8.32
C ASN A 136 -10.48 13.00 8.40
N TYR A 137 -9.44 12.16 8.45
CA TYR A 137 -9.53 10.72 8.50
C TYR A 137 -8.95 10.17 9.79
N ALA A 138 -9.54 9.10 10.30
CA ALA A 138 -8.95 8.35 11.39
C ALA A 138 -7.75 7.55 10.87
N LEU A 139 -6.65 7.58 11.64
CA LEU A 139 -5.50 6.73 11.36
C LEU A 139 -5.87 5.27 11.62
N ASP A 140 -5.52 4.40 10.68
CA ASP A 140 -5.53 2.95 10.88
C ASP A 140 -4.09 2.49 11.09
N ASP A 141 -3.70 2.31 12.35
CA ASP A 141 -2.35 1.93 12.76
C ASP A 141 -2.14 0.40 12.81
N GLU A 142 -3.09 -0.39 12.33
CA GLU A 142 -2.97 -1.84 12.25
C GLU A 142 -1.79 -2.23 11.33
N VAL A 143 -1.04 -3.24 11.78
CA VAL A 143 0.10 -3.78 11.01
C VAL A 143 -0.35 -4.96 10.18
N HIS A 144 -0.31 -4.82 8.87
CA HIS A 144 -0.70 -5.86 7.91
C HIS A 144 0.52 -6.62 7.40
N THR A 145 0.55 -7.95 7.60
CA THR A 145 1.60 -8.82 7.07
C THR A 145 1.24 -9.32 5.68
N ILE A 146 2.13 -9.12 4.73
CA ILE A 146 1.89 -9.37 3.31
C ILE A 146 2.99 -10.26 2.76
N LYS A 147 2.61 -11.44 2.28
CA LYS A 147 3.53 -12.36 1.60
C LYS A 147 3.87 -11.83 0.22
N LEU A 148 5.16 -11.79 -0.10
CA LEU A 148 5.65 -11.44 -1.44
C LEU A 148 5.50 -12.62 -2.41
N GLU A 149 5.22 -12.30 -3.65
CA GLU A 149 5.12 -13.25 -4.76
C GLU A 149 6.26 -13.01 -5.75
N GLU A 150 6.84 -14.09 -6.29
CA GLU A 150 8.01 -14.05 -7.17
C GLU A 150 7.71 -13.24 -8.45
N ASN A 151 8.51 -12.20 -8.69
CA ASN A 151 8.45 -11.33 -9.87
C ASN A 151 7.08 -10.65 -10.08
N GLN A 152 6.29 -10.48 -9.00
CA GLN A 152 4.96 -9.88 -9.06
C GLN A 152 4.84 -8.64 -8.20
N ILE A 153 3.80 -7.84 -8.52
CA ILE A 153 3.35 -6.72 -7.70
C ILE A 153 2.06 -7.15 -7.01
N LYS A 154 2.11 -7.26 -5.68
CA LYS A 154 0.94 -7.55 -4.86
C LYS A 154 0.17 -6.25 -4.58
N ASN A 155 -1.07 -6.14 -5.07
CA ASN A 155 -1.93 -5.00 -4.78
C ASN A 155 -2.68 -5.21 -3.47
N ILE A 156 -2.71 -4.18 -2.61
CA ILE A 156 -3.44 -4.18 -1.34
C ILE A 156 -4.15 -2.86 -1.18
N THR A 157 -5.43 -2.93 -0.82
CA THR A 157 -6.27 -1.76 -0.56
C THR A 157 -6.39 -1.54 0.94
N PHE A 158 -6.12 -0.31 1.36
CA PHE A 158 -6.33 0.19 2.72
C PHE A 158 -7.42 1.26 2.68
N GLU A 159 -8.32 1.21 3.65
CA GLU A 159 -9.45 2.13 3.75
C GLU A 159 -9.29 2.99 5.00
N ASN A 160 -9.58 4.31 4.91
CA ASN A 160 -9.72 5.15 6.09
C ASN A 160 -11.13 5.69 6.21
N GLU A 161 -11.60 5.71 7.44
CA GLU A 161 -12.90 6.29 7.79
C GLU A 161 -12.76 7.79 8.11
N LYS A 162 -13.68 8.61 7.60
CA LYS A 162 -13.75 10.02 7.97
C LYS A 162 -14.05 10.17 9.46
N ILE A 163 -13.37 11.10 10.12
CA ILE A 163 -13.65 11.45 11.51
C ILE A 163 -15.03 12.12 11.57
N LYS A 164 -15.89 11.60 12.42
CA LYS A 164 -17.27 12.03 12.59
C LYS A 164 -17.56 12.31 14.07
N GLY A 165 -18.51 13.19 14.34
CA GLY A 165 -18.94 13.52 15.69
C GLY A 165 -20.38 14.03 15.73
N LYS A 166 -20.88 14.38 16.90
CA LYS A 166 -22.22 14.99 17.10
C LYS A 166 -22.09 16.25 17.94
N ILE A 167 -22.99 17.19 17.70
CA ILE A 167 -23.14 18.40 18.51
C ILE A 167 -24.31 18.17 19.47
N LYS A 168 -24.07 18.32 20.76
CA LYS A 168 -25.11 18.33 21.80
C LYS A 168 -25.28 19.74 22.32
N ILE A 169 -26.48 20.26 22.30
CA ILE A 169 -26.86 21.55 22.86
C ILE A 169 -27.72 21.29 24.10
N VAL A 170 -27.44 22.04 25.14
CA VAL A 170 -28.32 22.08 26.36
C VAL A 170 -28.85 23.51 26.50
N LYS A 171 -30.15 23.68 26.44
CA LYS A 171 -30.82 24.96 26.55
C LYS A 171 -31.52 25.07 27.89
N THR A 172 -31.15 26.10 28.65
CA THR A 172 -31.75 26.38 29.96
C THR A 172 -32.26 27.83 30.06
N SER A 173 -33.12 28.11 31.00
CA SER A 173 -33.52 29.48 31.33
C SER A 173 -32.39 30.21 32.03
N GLU A 174 -32.13 31.45 31.67
CA GLU A 174 -31.18 32.33 32.38
C GLU A 174 -31.77 32.90 33.67
N ASP A 175 -33.06 33.23 33.63
CA ASP A 175 -33.77 33.89 34.71
C ASP A 175 -35.02 33.11 35.17
N ASP A 176 -35.53 33.49 36.36
CA ASP A 176 -36.84 33.03 36.83
C ASP A 176 -37.94 33.63 35.95
N ASN A 177 -38.84 32.80 35.48
CA ASN A 177 -39.96 33.23 34.67
C ASN A 177 -41.27 33.03 35.46
N ILE A 178 -41.81 34.14 36.01
CA ILE A 178 -43.01 34.15 36.87
C ILE A 178 -44.23 33.67 36.08
N ILE A 179 -44.28 33.86 34.76
CA ILE A 179 -45.49 33.55 33.97
C ILE A 179 -45.65 32.04 33.77
N ASN A 180 -44.56 31.30 33.49
CA ASN A 180 -44.59 29.87 33.24
C ASN A 180 -44.02 29.02 34.38
N GLY A 181 -43.61 29.66 35.50
CA GLY A 181 -43.09 29.00 36.69
C GLY A 181 -41.65 28.40 36.55
N LYS A 182 -40.95 28.61 35.44
CA LYS A 182 -39.58 28.16 35.26
C LYS A 182 -38.63 29.02 36.08
N LYS A 183 -37.61 28.36 36.63
CA LYS A 183 -36.51 29.01 37.38
C LYS A 183 -35.25 29.06 36.54
N ALA A 184 -34.31 29.91 36.94
CA ALA A 184 -32.99 29.91 36.40
C ALA A 184 -32.37 28.49 36.45
N GLY A 185 -31.84 28.03 35.33
CA GLY A 185 -31.31 26.68 35.16
C GLY A 185 -32.30 25.63 34.68
N ASP A 186 -33.64 25.91 34.72
CA ASP A 186 -34.64 24.97 34.24
C ASP A 186 -34.52 24.72 32.73
N PRO A 187 -34.73 23.47 32.26
CA PRO A 187 -34.64 23.13 30.85
C PRO A 187 -35.73 23.82 30.01
N ILE A 188 -35.34 24.23 28.77
CA ILE A 188 -36.29 24.83 27.82
C ILE A 188 -36.40 23.88 26.61
N ALA A 189 -37.63 23.33 26.45
CA ALA A 189 -38.01 22.49 25.32
C ALA A 189 -38.43 23.33 24.11
N ASP A 190 -38.54 22.65 22.95
CA ASP A 190 -39.09 23.19 21.69
C ASP A 190 -38.32 24.37 21.10
N VAL A 191 -37.06 24.57 21.54
CA VAL A 191 -36.15 25.55 20.93
C VAL A 191 -35.48 24.95 19.72
N LYS A 192 -35.63 25.61 18.57
CA LYS A 192 -34.99 25.21 17.31
C LYS A 192 -33.61 25.84 17.17
N PHE A 193 -32.68 25.03 16.74
CA PHE A 193 -31.33 25.47 16.36
C PHE A 193 -31.03 25.02 14.93
N ALA A 194 -30.46 25.94 14.13
CA ALA A 194 -29.97 25.64 12.81
C ALA A 194 -28.45 25.50 12.84
N ILE A 195 -27.92 24.40 12.31
CA ILE A 195 -26.50 24.10 12.20
C ILE A 195 -26.09 24.39 10.77
N TYR A 196 -25.08 25.23 10.60
CA TYR A 196 -24.49 25.62 9.31
C TYR A 196 -23.06 25.14 9.20
N ASP A 197 -22.61 24.79 7.99
CA ASP A 197 -21.20 24.50 7.70
C ASP A 197 -20.33 25.79 7.66
N LYS A 198 -19.05 25.62 7.38
CA LYS A 198 -18.06 26.71 7.28
C LYS A 198 -18.40 27.74 6.21
N ASP A 199 -19.21 27.36 5.20
CA ASP A 199 -19.62 28.20 4.08
C ASP A 199 -21.02 28.81 4.30
N HIS A 200 -21.55 28.73 5.54
CA HIS A 200 -22.86 29.20 5.97
C HIS A 200 -24.04 28.51 5.27
N LYS A 201 -23.85 27.32 4.74
CA LYS A 201 -24.92 26.50 4.19
C LYS A 201 -25.59 25.72 5.33
N LEU A 202 -26.92 25.72 5.36
CA LEU A 202 -27.69 24.94 6.32
C LEU A 202 -27.42 23.44 6.14
N VAL A 203 -27.00 22.79 7.23
CA VAL A 203 -26.73 21.35 7.30
C VAL A 203 -27.92 20.62 7.92
N GLN A 204 -28.42 21.12 9.05
CA GLN A 204 -29.49 20.47 9.82
C GLN A 204 -30.18 21.46 10.75
N GLU A 205 -31.47 21.23 11.02
CA GLU A 205 -32.21 21.84 12.15
C GLU A 205 -32.43 20.79 13.23
N ILE A 206 -32.26 21.19 14.47
CA ILE A 206 -32.49 20.34 15.66
C ILE A 206 -33.33 21.08 16.65
N THR A 207 -34.14 20.36 17.46
CA THR A 207 -35.03 20.93 18.43
C THR A 207 -34.79 20.33 19.82
N THR A 208 -34.84 21.15 20.88
CA THR A 208 -34.65 20.66 22.24
C THR A 208 -35.84 19.84 22.70
N ASP A 209 -35.57 18.76 23.39
CA ASP A 209 -36.57 17.93 24.09
C ASP A 209 -37.03 18.53 25.44
N GLU A 210 -37.85 17.82 26.20
CA GLU A 210 -38.33 18.23 27.51
C GLU A 210 -37.20 18.47 28.55
N LYS A 211 -36.02 17.88 28.30
CA LYS A 211 -34.82 18.09 29.14
C LYS A 211 -33.94 19.26 28.64
N GLY A 212 -34.44 20.02 27.66
CA GLY A 212 -33.67 21.11 27.04
C GLY A 212 -32.51 20.63 26.16
N ILE A 213 -32.49 19.38 25.72
CA ILE A 213 -31.38 18.77 24.99
C ILE A 213 -31.75 18.64 23.52
N ALA A 214 -30.87 19.12 22.64
CA ALA A 214 -30.90 18.83 21.21
C ALA A 214 -29.57 18.18 20.79
N ILE A 215 -29.66 17.13 19.97
CA ILE A 215 -28.46 16.39 19.47
C ILE A 215 -28.53 16.30 17.95
N SER A 216 -27.46 16.69 17.29
CA SER A 216 -27.36 16.56 15.83
C SER A 216 -27.27 15.10 15.40
N ASP A 217 -27.54 14.84 14.12
CA ASP A 217 -27.05 13.66 13.44
C ASP A 217 -25.49 13.65 13.43
N THR A 218 -24.94 12.58 12.93
CA THR A 218 -23.48 12.45 12.80
C THR A 218 -22.97 13.43 11.74
N LEU A 219 -22.05 14.30 12.12
CA LEU A 219 -21.42 15.33 11.30
C LEU A 219 -19.96 14.95 11.04
N LEU A 220 -19.44 15.32 9.89
CA LEU A 220 -17.99 15.19 9.60
C LEU A 220 -17.20 16.16 10.49
N LYS A 221 -15.94 15.80 10.81
CA LYS A 221 -15.01 16.74 11.47
C LYS A 221 -14.94 18.05 10.68
N GLY A 222 -15.20 19.16 11.34
CA GLY A 222 -15.22 20.47 10.69
C GLY A 222 -15.64 21.59 11.62
N LYS A 223 -15.69 22.80 11.10
CA LYS A 223 -16.20 23.99 11.78
C LYS A 223 -17.67 24.18 11.42
N TYR A 224 -18.50 24.37 12.44
CA TYR A 224 -19.94 24.61 12.30
C TYR A 224 -20.33 25.89 13.04
N PHE A 225 -21.38 26.54 12.53
CA PHE A 225 -22.03 27.66 13.18
C PHE A 225 -23.42 27.24 13.61
N ILE A 226 -23.84 27.68 14.81
CA ILE A 226 -25.15 27.37 15.35
C ILE A 226 -25.90 28.70 15.58
N LYS A 227 -27.15 28.76 15.13
CA LYS A 227 -28.04 29.89 15.35
C LYS A 227 -29.33 29.43 15.97
#